data_cb6ede7a08153023de1920848da177ce
#
_entry.id   cb6ede7a08153023de1920848da177ce
#
_cell.length_a   1.000
_cell.length_b   1.000
_cell.length_c   1.000
_cell.angle_alpha   90.00
_cell.angle_beta   90.00
_cell.angle_gamma   90.00
#
_symmetry.space_group_name_H-M   'P 1'
#
loop_
_entity.id
_entity.type
_entity.pdbx_description
1 polymer ?
#
loop_
_entity_poly.entity_id
_entity_poly.type
_entity_poly.pdbx_seq_one_letter_code
_entity_poly.pdbx_strand_id
1 'polypeptide(L)'
;MTLSPRERQYYFRDYYDQGEELVLEGAQLRCELSSRFAMNQNYEGHLPADGPIVIIEPPGPGVETTERGNAALLLEYEGTLKADGYRLDIDKEAKITIAASGKRGLRYGMDALHRLLRIEDGKCRLPVAAVHDEPSFPVRGIIEGFYGTPWSFEDRMDSVRYMAAHRMNAFMYAPKDDPYHRELWREPYPEEIFARIAELKQECDKHLVDFYYCISPGNDLQFRSESDFASLEAKLAAMISIGVRHFALLMDDIDYVLTGDNLHYLERSGLAHAFVANRVHDYLSSQMQGATLAMCPSEYWSYWDTEYKRDIRGKLHAEIKVFWTGYFVFAPQIGSRHAQDNSGYYGHDLWLWDNIPVNDCDHDRLFLDPVRGRYSQLGRTGHQAVVANPMNQWECSKITLNTMAHYMWNSERYMPELSWELSVREFAGELEEEMMFFCRQNLNSRLYTGGYEELKEAVNSKDIPQLDVYFDRLEHSASRLLELDNPKFREEAEPWLQRALADVALWRAVREKVTGPGGPGADEELRGRAEACRAFPVRLGSDPAWRAAEAWGLAALEGKSGYRLTMTHGEL
;
A
#
# COMPACT_ATOMS: atom_id res chain seq x y z
N MET A 1 -13.51 13.38 -3.06
CA MET A 1 -13.16 13.80 -4.45
C MET A 1 -14.22 13.28 -5.40
N THR A 2 -14.81 14.15 -6.22
CA THR A 2 -15.84 13.77 -7.20
C THR A 2 -15.17 13.34 -8.50
N LEU A 3 -15.58 12.19 -9.04
CA LEU A 3 -14.99 11.62 -10.25
C LEU A 3 -15.61 12.23 -11.52
N SER A 4 -14.79 12.60 -12.50
CA SER A 4 -15.21 12.94 -13.85
C SER A 4 -15.79 11.71 -14.59
N PRO A 5 -16.54 11.87 -15.69
CA PRO A 5 -17.07 10.72 -16.44
C PRO A 5 -16.01 9.70 -16.88
N ARG A 6 -14.80 10.17 -17.29
CA ARG A 6 -13.68 9.30 -17.65
C ARG A 6 -13.15 8.53 -16.44
N GLU A 7 -13.05 9.20 -15.30
CA GLU A 7 -12.55 8.61 -14.06
C GLU A 7 -13.54 7.60 -13.48
N ARG A 8 -14.85 7.82 -13.63
CA ARG A 8 -15.87 6.82 -13.25
C ARG A 8 -15.69 5.51 -14.02
N GLN A 9 -15.44 5.57 -15.34
CA GLN A 9 -15.18 4.41 -16.19
C GLN A 9 -13.89 3.66 -15.79
N TYR A 10 -12.91 4.36 -15.24
CA TYR A 10 -11.69 3.75 -14.70
C TYR A 10 -11.90 3.18 -13.29
N TYR A 11 -12.54 3.95 -12.42
CA TYR A 11 -12.64 3.67 -10.99
C TYR A 11 -13.55 2.47 -10.67
N PHE A 12 -14.65 2.31 -11.43
CA PHE A 12 -15.58 1.21 -11.27
C PHE A 12 -15.35 0.13 -12.32
N ARG A 13 -15.48 -1.14 -11.93
CA ARG A 13 -15.31 -2.27 -12.85
C ARG A 13 -16.34 -2.22 -13.98
N ASP A 14 -17.62 -2.12 -13.66
CA ASP A 14 -18.71 -1.95 -14.61
C ASP A 14 -19.56 -0.76 -14.19
N TYR A 15 -19.54 0.29 -15.01
CA TYR A 15 -20.29 1.53 -14.82
C TYR A 15 -21.11 1.84 -16.05
N TYR A 16 -22.43 1.91 -15.85
CA TYR A 16 -23.41 2.19 -16.90
C TYR A 16 -24.14 3.49 -16.59
N ASP A 17 -23.73 4.57 -17.24
CA ASP A 17 -24.36 5.89 -17.16
C ASP A 17 -25.56 5.94 -18.12
N GLN A 18 -26.74 6.33 -17.64
CA GLN A 18 -27.92 6.47 -18.47
C GLN A 18 -28.04 7.86 -19.11
N GLY A 19 -27.08 8.76 -18.84
CA GLY A 19 -27.06 10.13 -19.37
C GLY A 19 -28.07 11.07 -18.72
N GLU A 20 -28.69 10.64 -17.61
CA GLU A 20 -29.66 11.43 -16.82
C GLU A 20 -29.04 11.75 -15.46
N GLU A 21 -29.51 12.81 -14.83
CA GLU A 21 -29.05 13.24 -13.51
C GLU A 21 -30.23 13.34 -12.54
N LEU A 22 -30.07 12.72 -11.36
CA LEU A 22 -30.97 12.86 -10.23
C LEU A 22 -30.57 14.10 -9.43
N VAL A 23 -31.48 15.08 -9.30
CA VAL A 23 -31.25 16.30 -8.51
C VAL A 23 -32.20 16.31 -7.32
N LEU A 24 -31.62 16.43 -6.12
CA LEU A 24 -32.34 16.40 -4.85
C LEU A 24 -32.15 17.73 -4.12
N GLU A 25 -33.27 18.41 -3.77
CA GLU A 25 -33.25 19.68 -3.05
C GLU A 25 -33.37 19.43 -1.53
N GLY A 26 -32.42 19.95 -0.75
CA GLY A 26 -32.47 19.96 0.71
C GLY A 26 -32.63 18.57 1.36
N ALA A 27 -32.12 17.55 0.72
CA ALA A 27 -32.46 16.16 1.01
C ALA A 27 -31.62 15.57 2.15
N GLN A 28 -32.28 14.84 3.04
CA GLN A 28 -31.66 13.90 3.99
C GLN A 28 -31.86 12.47 3.46
N LEU A 29 -30.77 11.69 3.36
CA LEU A 29 -30.79 10.30 2.90
C LEU A 29 -31.09 9.38 4.10
N ARG A 30 -32.26 8.74 4.13
CA ARG A 30 -32.60 7.73 5.14
C ARG A 30 -32.20 6.34 4.66
N CYS A 31 -31.38 5.64 5.46
CA CYS A 31 -30.95 4.28 5.19
C CYS A 31 -31.98 3.28 5.71
N GLU A 32 -32.54 2.44 4.84
CA GLU A 32 -33.36 1.30 5.20
C GLU A 32 -32.57 0.00 4.98
N LEU A 33 -32.28 -0.72 6.07
CA LEU A 33 -31.68 -2.06 5.98
C LEU A 33 -32.73 -3.06 5.52
N SER A 34 -32.43 -3.84 4.49
CA SER A 34 -33.29 -4.97 4.15
C SER A 34 -33.33 -5.98 5.31
N SER A 35 -34.48 -6.58 5.55
CA SER A 35 -34.66 -7.59 6.59
C SER A 35 -33.73 -8.79 6.43
N ARG A 36 -33.36 -9.14 5.21
CA ARG A 36 -32.41 -10.22 4.89
C ARG A 36 -31.01 -9.90 5.36
N PHE A 37 -30.54 -8.66 5.16
CA PHE A 37 -29.22 -8.25 5.58
C PHE A 37 -29.12 -8.19 7.11
N ALA A 38 -30.12 -7.61 7.78
CA ALA A 38 -30.16 -7.52 9.23
C ALA A 38 -30.14 -8.90 9.93
N MET A 39 -30.85 -9.90 9.37
CA MET A 39 -30.88 -11.25 9.93
C MET A 39 -29.54 -11.99 9.78
N ASN A 40 -28.80 -11.78 8.68
CA ASN A 40 -27.59 -12.55 8.38
C ASN A 40 -26.30 -11.94 8.97
N GLN A 41 -26.30 -10.66 9.35
CA GLN A 41 -25.08 -9.95 9.67
C GLN A 41 -25.04 -9.30 11.08
N ASN A 42 -26.11 -9.39 11.88
CA ASN A 42 -26.23 -8.66 13.16
C ASN A 42 -25.72 -7.21 13.04
N TYR A 43 -26.21 -6.52 12.02
CA TYR A 43 -25.76 -5.18 11.69
C TYR A 43 -26.36 -4.18 12.67
N GLU A 44 -25.64 -3.92 13.78
CA GLU A 44 -25.84 -2.72 14.60
C GLU A 44 -25.09 -1.58 13.91
N GLY A 45 -25.85 -0.68 13.30
CA GLY A 45 -25.36 0.29 12.34
C GLY A 45 -24.22 1.17 12.84
N HIS A 46 -23.05 0.95 12.29
CA HIS A 46 -22.00 1.95 12.22
C HIS A 46 -21.79 2.28 10.74
N LEU A 47 -22.59 3.22 10.25
CA LEU A 47 -22.22 4.02 9.08
C LEU A 47 -20.97 4.81 9.49
N PRO A 48 -19.99 5.04 8.59
CA PRO A 48 -18.78 5.78 8.95
C PRO A 48 -19.16 7.13 9.58
N ALA A 49 -18.59 7.41 10.76
CA ALA A 49 -18.97 8.55 11.58
C ALA A 49 -18.50 9.91 11.03
N ASP A 50 -17.61 9.93 10.05
CA ASP A 50 -16.92 11.14 9.61
C ASP A 50 -17.19 11.43 8.12
N GLY A 51 -18.30 12.10 7.87
CA GLY A 51 -18.69 12.66 6.58
C GLY A 51 -20.17 13.08 6.61
N PRO A 52 -20.62 14.06 5.81
CA PRO A 52 -22.03 14.39 5.74
C PRO A 52 -22.81 13.20 5.19
N ILE A 53 -23.49 12.48 6.09
CA ILE A 53 -24.47 11.47 5.71
C ILE A 53 -25.68 12.24 5.19
N VAL A 54 -25.91 12.18 3.89
CA VAL A 54 -27.12 12.72 3.30
C VAL A 54 -28.21 11.68 3.50
N ILE A 55 -29.04 11.84 4.55
CA ILE A 55 -30.18 10.97 4.81
C ILE A 55 -31.37 11.52 4.07
N ILE A 56 -31.90 10.77 3.10
CA ILE A 56 -33.10 11.13 2.34
C ILE A 56 -34.27 10.40 3.01
N GLU A 57 -35.17 11.14 3.63
CA GLU A 57 -36.38 10.56 4.23
C GLU A 57 -37.48 10.40 3.16
N PRO A 58 -38.07 9.20 3.01
CA PRO A 58 -39.32 9.10 2.25
C PRO A 58 -40.43 9.85 3.00
N PRO A 59 -41.43 10.43 2.28
CA PRO A 59 -42.54 11.10 2.93
C PRO A 59 -43.26 10.12 3.85
N GLY A 60 -43.56 10.55 5.09
CA GLY A 60 -44.35 9.79 6.02
C GLY A 60 -45.75 9.53 5.46
N PRO A 61 -46.46 8.47 5.89
CA PRO A 61 -47.79 8.18 5.41
C PRO A 61 -48.74 9.36 5.76
N GLY A 62 -49.28 10.02 4.73
CA GLY A 62 -50.24 11.12 4.88
C GLY A 62 -49.75 12.51 4.42
N VAL A 63 -48.57 12.65 3.88
CA VAL A 63 -48.09 13.90 3.28
C VAL A 63 -48.20 13.79 1.76
N GLU A 64 -49.15 14.50 1.16
CA GLU A 64 -49.16 14.74 -0.29
C GLU A 64 -48.01 15.69 -0.61
N THR A 65 -46.88 15.16 -1.12
CA THR A 65 -45.76 15.98 -1.58
C THR A 65 -45.80 16.08 -3.09
N THR A 66 -46.04 17.27 -3.59
CA THR A 66 -45.91 17.65 -5.01
C THR A 66 -44.45 17.98 -5.37
N GLU A 67 -43.48 17.79 -4.46
CA GLU A 67 -42.08 18.10 -4.67
C GLU A 67 -41.25 16.81 -4.68
N ARG A 68 -40.53 16.60 -5.79
CA ARG A 68 -39.52 15.53 -5.95
C ARG A 68 -38.30 15.82 -5.07
N GLY A 69 -38.36 15.49 -3.78
CA GLY A 69 -37.34 15.88 -2.84
C GLY A 69 -36.67 14.74 -2.05
N ASN A 70 -37.30 13.56 -2.01
CA ASN A 70 -36.84 12.50 -1.11
C ASN A 70 -36.43 11.25 -1.89
N ALA A 71 -35.17 10.82 -1.76
CA ALA A 71 -34.72 9.54 -2.29
C ALA A 71 -34.67 8.48 -1.16
N ALA A 72 -34.95 7.21 -1.52
CA ALA A 72 -34.83 6.09 -0.61
C ALA A 72 -33.49 5.35 -0.87
N LEU A 73 -32.67 5.19 0.18
CA LEU A 73 -31.50 4.30 0.11
C LEU A 73 -31.88 2.94 0.71
N LEU A 74 -31.78 1.91 -0.11
CA LEU A 74 -32.04 0.52 0.26
C LEU A 74 -30.72 -0.27 0.29
N LEU A 75 -30.43 -0.93 1.41
CA LEU A 75 -29.30 -1.84 1.54
C LEU A 75 -29.81 -3.29 1.49
N GLU A 76 -29.25 -4.09 0.59
CA GLU A 76 -29.69 -5.46 0.36
C GLU A 76 -28.56 -6.48 0.51
N TYR A 77 -28.90 -7.68 1.01
CA TYR A 77 -28.00 -8.82 0.97
C TYR A 77 -28.21 -9.62 -0.33
N GLU A 78 -27.13 -9.81 -1.09
CA GLU A 78 -27.11 -10.61 -2.32
C GLU A 78 -25.97 -11.62 -2.28
N GLY A 79 -26.27 -12.84 -1.84
CA GLY A 79 -25.27 -13.91 -1.61
C GLY A 79 -24.62 -14.47 -2.87
N THR A 80 -25.03 -14.04 -4.06
CA THR A 80 -24.42 -14.42 -5.34
C THR A 80 -23.24 -13.55 -5.73
N LEU A 81 -23.10 -12.38 -5.09
CA LEU A 81 -21.95 -11.51 -5.30
C LEU A 81 -20.70 -12.09 -4.64
N LYS A 82 -19.52 -11.83 -5.22
CA LYS A 82 -18.25 -12.20 -4.60
C LYS A 82 -18.06 -11.50 -3.25
N ALA A 83 -17.26 -12.09 -2.39
CA ALA A 83 -16.87 -11.44 -1.15
C ALA A 83 -16.29 -10.04 -1.46
N ASP A 84 -16.71 -9.04 -0.69
CA ASP A 84 -16.38 -7.63 -0.86
C ASP A 84 -16.94 -6.96 -2.13
N GLY A 85 -17.62 -7.70 -3.01
CA GLY A 85 -18.32 -7.14 -4.18
C GLY A 85 -19.62 -6.45 -3.80
N TYR A 86 -20.07 -5.50 -4.65
CA TYR A 86 -21.33 -4.80 -4.49
C TYR A 86 -21.95 -4.43 -5.83
N ARG A 87 -23.27 -4.18 -5.80
CA ARG A 87 -24.03 -3.52 -6.85
C ARG A 87 -24.63 -2.24 -6.29
N LEU A 88 -24.55 -1.15 -7.05
CA LEU A 88 -25.19 0.13 -6.75
C LEU A 88 -26.06 0.52 -7.94
N ASP A 89 -27.34 0.70 -7.70
CA ASP A 89 -28.31 1.16 -8.69
C ASP A 89 -28.91 2.50 -8.24
N ILE A 90 -28.84 3.51 -9.08
CA ILE A 90 -29.41 4.85 -8.88
C ILE A 90 -30.42 5.07 -9.98
N ASP A 91 -31.72 5.04 -9.65
CA ASP A 91 -32.79 5.22 -10.64
C ASP A 91 -33.30 6.66 -10.67
N LYS A 92 -34.09 6.96 -11.71
CA LYS A 92 -34.69 8.30 -11.91
C LYS A 92 -35.86 8.59 -10.96
N GLU A 93 -36.41 7.58 -10.33
CA GLU A 93 -37.48 7.67 -9.32
C GLU A 93 -36.91 7.97 -7.93
N ALA A 94 -35.61 8.32 -7.84
CA ALA A 94 -34.88 8.59 -6.60
C ALA A 94 -34.80 7.40 -5.64
N LYS A 95 -34.82 6.18 -6.17
CA LYS A 95 -34.50 4.97 -5.43
C LYS A 95 -33.01 4.62 -5.65
N ILE A 96 -32.27 4.49 -4.56
CA ILE A 96 -30.85 4.10 -4.55
C ILE A 96 -30.76 2.74 -3.86
N THR A 97 -30.22 1.73 -4.55
CA THR A 97 -30.07 0.39 -3.99
C THR A 97 -28.59 0.00 -3.95
N ILE A 98 -28.12 -0.43 -2.80
CA ILE A 98 -26.79 -1.03 -2.65
C ILE A 98 -26.98 -2.47 -2.21
N ALA A 99 -26.55 -3.43 -3.03
CA ALA A 99 -26.60 -4.85 -2.73
C ALA A 99 -25.17 -5.38 -2.57
N ALA A 100 -24.95 -6.23 -1.55
CA ALA A 100 -23.66 -6.85 -1.29
C ALA A 100 -23.79 -8.21 -0.60
N SER A 101 -22.74 -9.02 -0.67
CA SER A 101 -22.67 -10.31 0.03
C SER A 101 -22.20 -10.21 1.49
N GLY A 102 -21.80 -9.02 1.95
CA GLY A 102 -21.32 -8.80 3.30
C GLY A 102 -21.13 -7.32 3.65
N LYS A 103 -20.74 -7.06 4.91
CA LYS A 103 -20.59 -5.69 5.47
C LYS A 103 -19.58 -4.85 4.68
N ARG A 104 -18.43 -5.43 4.28
CA ARG A 104 -17.42 -4.71 3.49
C ARG A 104 -17.94 -4.28 2.13
N GLY A 105 -18.63 -5.17 1.42
CA GLY A 105 -19.27 -4.83 0.14
C GLY A 105 -20.27 -3.69 0.28
N LEU A 106 -21.12 -3.67 1.33
CA LEU A 106 -22.02 -2.54 1.60
C LEU A 106 -21.25 -1.24 1.84
N ARG A 107 -20.20 -1.27 2.63
CA ARG A 107 -19.35 -0.10 2.86
C ARG A 107 -18.77 0.43 1.56
N TYR A 108 -18.23 -0.46 0.71
CA TYR A 108 -17.67 -0.06 -0.58
C TYR A 108 -18.72 0.49 -1.55
N GLY A 109 -19.95 -0.03 -1.50
CA GLY A 109 -21.08 0.54 -2.22
C GLY A 109 -21.47 1.93 -1.73
N MET A 110 -21.41 2.17 -0.42
CA MET A 110 -21.61 3.51 0.17
C MET A 110 -20.51 4.47 -0.25
N ASP A 111 -19.24 4.03 -0.23
CA ASP A 111 -18.10 4.84 -0.68
C ASP A 111 -18.25 5.18 -2.18
N ALA A 112 -18.74 4.24 -2.99
CA ALA A 112 -19.04 4.46 -4.40
C ALA A 112 -20.14 5.54 -4.58
N LEU A 113 -21.21 5.47 -3.80
CA LEU A 113 -22.27 6.47 -3.81
C LEU A 113 -21.72 7.86 -3.47
N HIS A 114 -20.87 7.98 -2.44
CA HIS A 114 -20.23 9.25 -2.07
C HIS A 114 -19.34 9.81 -3.21
N ARG A 115 -18.61 8.96 -3.92
CA ARG A 115 -17.76 9.39 -5.05
C ARG A 115 -18.55 9.83 -6.28
N LEU A 116 -19.79 9.38 -6.41
CA LEU A 116 -20.72 9.80 -7.47
C LEU A 116 -21.51 11.06 -7.09
N LEU A 117 -21.68 11.32 -5.79
CA LEU A 117 -22.43 12.46 -5.27
C LEU A 117 -21.68 13.77 -5.49
N ARG A 118 -22.37 14.77 -6.03
CA ARG A 118 -21.91 16.16 -6.13
C ARG A 118 -22.85 17.07 -5.36
N ILE A 119 -22.31 18.08 -4.74
CA ILE A 119 -23.10 19.15 -4.10
C ILE A 119 -22.81 20.43 -4.86
N GLU A 120 -23.81 20.92 -5.58
CA GLU A 120 -23.71 22.14 -6.37
C GLU A 120 -24.96 23.01 -6.08
N ASP A 121 -24.76 24.29 -5.78
CA ASP A 121 -25.83 25.25 -5.47
C ASP A 121 -26.78 24.77 -4.34
N GLY A 122 -26.23 24.05 -3.33
CA GLY A 122 -27.00 23.51 -2.22
C GLY A 122 -27.89 22.30 -2.58
N LYS A 123 -27.71 21.74 -3.79
CA LYS A 123 -28.42 20.56 -4.27
C LYS A 123 -27.49 19.36 -4.35
N CYS A 124 -28.00 18.18 -4.01
CA CYS A 124 -27.31 16.92 -4.25
C CYS A 124 -27.58 16.44 -5.68
N ARG A 125 -26.51 16.13 -6.43
CA ARG A 125 -26.57 15.63 -7.80
C ARG A 125 -25.92 14.25 -7.87
N LEU A 126 -26.63 13.30 -8.44
CA LEU A 126 -26.20 11.93 -8.67
C LEU A 126 -26.47 11.55 -10.13
N PRO A 127 -25.56 10.85 -10.81
CA PRO A 127 -25.89 10.27 -12.11
C PRO A 127 -26.94 9.15 -11.93
N VAL A 128 -27.88 9.05 -12.84
CA VAL A 128 -28.73 7.85 -12.97
C VAL A 128 -27.86 6.77 -13.59
N ALA A 129 -27.48 5.78 -12.80
CA ALA A 129 -26.46 4.82 -13.20
C ALA A 129 -26.58 3.49 -12.46
N ALA A 130 -26.01 2.44 -13.05
CA ALA A 130 -25.79 1.15 -12.42
C ALA A 130 -24.27 0.87 -12.32
N VAL A 131 -23.84 0.42 -11.16
CA VAL A 131 -22.47 -0.01 -10.89
C VAL A 131 -22.49 -1.45 -10.41
N HIS A 132 -21.65 -2.30 -11.01
CA HIS A 132 -21.30 -3.60 -10.47
C HIS A 132 -19.78 -3.63 -10.28
N ASP A 133 -19.33 -3.81 -9.06
CA ASP A 133 -17.91 -3.70 -8.73
C ASP A 133 -17.47 -4.77 -7.73
N GLU A 134 -16.28 -5.31 -7.93
CA GLU A 134 -15.72 -6.37 -7.13
C GLU A 134 -14.19 -6.35 -7.18
N PRO A 135 -13.49 -6.78 -6.11
CA PRO A 135 -12.03 -6.79 -6.10
C PRO A 135 -11.45 -7.88 -7.01
N SER A 136 -10.23 -7.61 -7.53
CA SER A 136 -9.43 -8.61 -8.24
C SER A 136 -8.79 -9.62 -7.29
N PHE A 137 -8.51 -9.21 -6.05
CA PHE A 137 -7.91 -10.06 -5.02
C PHE A 137 -8.80 -10.09 -3.77
N PRO A 138 -9.07 -11.27 -3.20
CA PRO A 138 -9.80 -11.39 -1.93
C PRO A 138 -9.11 -10.70 -0.75
N VAL A 139 -7.77 -10.81 -0.64
CA VAL A 139 -6.96 -10.19 0.40
C VAL A 139 -6.12 -9.07 -0.23
N ARG A 140 -6.25 -7.87 0.30
CA ARG A 140 -5.66 -6.63 -0.22
C ARG A 140 -5.21 -5.77 0.96
N GLY A 141 -3.92 -5.45 1.05
CA GLY A 141 -3.52 -4.71 2.24
C GLY A 141 -2.08 -4.29 2.31
N ILE A 142 -1.66 -4.08 3.53
CA ILE A 142 -0.33 -3.60 3.89
C ILE A 142 0.29 -4.59 4.87
N ILE A 143 1.58 -4.84 4.69
CA ILE A 143 2.42 -5.51 5.68
C ILE A 143 3.47 -4.52 6.21
N GLU A 144 3.45 -4.23 7.51
CA GLU A 144 4.51 -3.46 8.17
C GLU A 144 5.73 -4.37 8.34
N GLY A 145 6.45 -4.61 7.23
CA GLY A 145 7.54 -5.60 7.17
C GLY A 145 8.90 -5.02 6.79
N PHE A 146 9.03 -3.70 6.78
CA PHE A 146 10.28 -2.99 6.49
C PHE A 146 11.26 -3.01 7.68
N TYR A 147 12.54 -2.83 7.39
CA TYR A 147 13.61 -2.64 8.37
C TYR A 147 13.77 -1.15 8.71
N GLY A 148 14.26 -0.87 9.91
CA GLY A 148 14.49 0.48 10.44
C GLY A 148 13.42 0.89 11.44
N THR A 149 13.31 2.20 11.70
CA THR A 149 12.36 2.72 12.69
C THR A 149 10.93 2.32 12.35
N PRO A 150 10.24 1.57 13.23
CA PRO A 150 8.87 1.16 12.99
C PRO A 150 7.92 2.36 13.04
N TRP A 151 6.74 2.19 12.49
CA TRP A 151 5.69 3.20 12.59
C TRP A 151 5.32 3.51 14.04
N SER A 152 4.95 4.75 14.30
CA SER A 152 4.32 5.12 15.56
C SER A 152 2.98 4.41 15.72
N PHE A 153 2.46 4.37 16.93
CA PHE A 153 1.13 3.79 17.16
C PHE A 153 0.04 4.56 16.40
N GLU A 154 0.17 5.88 16.36
CA GLU A 154 -0.73 6.78 15.64
C GLU A 154 -0.69 6.51 14.13
N ASP A 155 0.48 6.27 13.54
CA ASP A 155 0.61 5.92 12.13
C ASP A 155 -0.04 4.58 11.82
N ARG A 156 0.08 3.58 12.71
CA ARG A 156 -0.63 2.29 12.57
C ARG A 156 -2.14 2.48 12.62
N MET A 157 -2.65 3.27 13.55
CA MET A 157 -4.09 3.58 13.64
C MET A 157 -4.59 4.32 12.40
N ASP A 158 -3.81 5.27 11.89
CA ASP A 158 -4.13 5.99 10.66
C ASP A 158 -4.06 5.08 9.43
N SER A 159 -3.09 4.15 9.37
CA SER A 159 -2.97 3.20 8.26
C SER A 159 -4.21 2.29 8.13
N VAL A 160 -4.81 1.88 9.25
CA VAL A 160 -6.06 1.11 9.25
C VAL A 160 -7.20 1.92 8.65
N ARG A 161 -7.35 3.19 9.02
CA ARG A 161 -8.39 4.10 8.50
C ARG A 161 -8.18 4.36 7.01
N TYR A 162 -6.93 4.61 6.63
CA TYR A 162 -6.53 4.80 5.24
C TYR A 162 -6.85 3.56 4.38
N MET A 163 -6.46 2.37 4.82
CA MET A 163 -6.76 1.12 4.12
C MET A 163 -8.26 0.94 3.91
N ALA A 164 -9.05 1.18 4.94
CA ALA A 164 -10.50 1.08 4.86
C ALA A 164 -11.11 2.06 3.85
N ALA A 165 -10.61 3.30 3.77
CA ALA A 165 -11.04 4.30 2.80
C ALA A 165 -10.64 3.96 1.36
N HIS A 166 -9.56 3.18 1.19
CA HIS A 166 -9.03 2.78 -0.13
C HIS A 166 -9.33 1.32 -0.48
N ARG A 167 -10.37 0.72 0.14
CA ARG A 167 -10.86 -0.64 -0.17
C ARG A 167 -9.82 -1.76 0.04
N MET A 168 -8.83 -1.52 0.88
CA MET A 168 -7.95 -2.55 1.42
C MET A 168 -8.60 -3.19 2.65
N ASN A 169 -8.30 -4.47 2.92
CA ASN A 169 -8.96 -5.24 3.96
C ASN A 169 -8.03 -6.06 4.85
N ALA A 170 -6.71 -5.90 4.75
CA ALA A 170 -5.76 -6.68 5.53
C ALA A 170 -4.60 -5.83 6.05
N PHE A 171 -4.45 -5.73 7.36
CA PHE A 171 -3.27 -5.16 8.03
C PHE A 171 -2.43 -6.28 8.62
N MET A 172 -1.18 -6.41 8.20
CA MET A 172 -0.24 -7.42 8.69
C MET A 172 0.79 -6.78 9.61
N TYR A 173 0.69 -7.09 10.90
CA TYR A 173 1.59 -6.62 11.94
C TYR A 173 2.86 -7.47 11.94
N ALA A 174 3.92 -6.97 11.31
CA ALA A 174 5.21 -7.66 11.14
C ALA A 174 6.42 -6.74 11.34
N PRO A 175 6.40 -5.78 12.31
CA PRO A 175 7.50 -4.82 12.45
C PRO A 175 8.80 -5.52 12.81
N LYS A 176 9.83 -5.38 11.98
CA LYS A 176 11.11 -6.07 12.13
C LYS A 176 11.86 -5.68 13.42
N ASP A 177 11.59 -4.48 13.94
CA ASP A 177 12.20 -3.96 15.18
C ASP A 177 11.36 -4.26 16.45
N ASP A 178 10.25 -5.02 16.33
CA ASP A 178 9.56 -5.57 17.49
C ASP A 178 10.31 -6.81 18.01
N PRO A 179 11.01 -6.74 19.15
CA PRO A 179 11.78 -7.88 19.64
C PRO A 179 10.90 -9.09 19.99
N TYR A 180 9.65 -8.85 20.42
CA TYR A 180 8.73 -9.93 20.81
C TYR A 180 8.12 -10.66 19.60
N HIS A 181 8.24 -10.08 18.43
CA HIS A 181 7.90 -10.71 17.17
C HIS A 181 9.01 -11.66 16.70
N ARG A 182 10.29 -11.40 17.04
CA ARG A 182 11.45 -12.08 16.46
C ARG A 182 12.42 -12.62 17.53
N GLU A 183 13.26 -11.80 18.15
CA GLU A 183 14.34 -12.24 19.03
C GLU A 183 13.81 -12.82 20.36
N LEU A 184 12.81 -12.17 20.94
CA LEU A 184 12.16 -12.55 22.19
C LEU A 184 10.80 -13.22 21.95
N TRP A 185 10.67 -13.95 20.86
CA TRP A 185 9.40 -14.55 20.46
C TRP A 185 8.83 -15.55 21.50
N ARG A 186 9.67 -16.14 22.35
CA ARG A 186 9.25 -17.01 23.45
C ARG A 186 8.61 -16.24 24.60
N GLU A 187 8.95 -14.97 24.77
CA GLU A 187 8.49 -14.16 25.89
C GLU A 187 7.12 -13.54 25.61
N PRO A 188 6.23 -13.42 26.63
CA PRO A 188 4.99 -12.69 26.46
C PRO A 188 5.28 -11.20 26.19
N TYR A 189 4.37 -10.54 25.49
CA TYR A 189 4.43 -9.09 25.39
C TYR A 189 4.26 -8.43 26.76
N PRO A 190 5.01 -7.35 27.06
CA PRO A 190 4.68 -6.47 28.19
C PRO A 190 3.23 -5.98 28.11
N GLU A 191 2.59 -5.82 29.26
CA GLU A 191 1.16 -5.48 29.34
C GLU A 191 0.81 -4.21 28.51
N GLU A 192 1.65 -3.18 28.57
CA GLU A 192 1.43 -1.94 27.82
C GLU A 192 1.47 -2.15 26.30
N ILE A 193 2.45 -2.92 25.81
CA ILE A 193 2.56 -3.22 24.37
C ILE A 193 1.40 -4.11 23.92
N PHE A 194 1.04 -5.10 24.73
CA PHE A 194 -0.09 -5.98 24.44
C PHE A 194 -1.42 -5.22 24.39
N ALA A 195 -1.64 -4.26 25.30
CA ALA A 195 -2.82 -3.40 25.28
C ALA A 195 -2.89 -2.58 23.98
N ARG A 196 -1.77 -2.01 23.51
CA ARG A 196 -1.71 -1.27 22.24
C ARG A 196 -1.99 -2.16 21.02
N ILE A 197 -1.50 -3.40 21.02
CA ILE A 197 -1.85 -4.38 19.95
C ILE A 197 -3.36 -4.67 19.99
N ALA A 198 -3.95 -4.80 21.18
CA ALA A 198 -5.38 -5.03 21.32
C ALA A 198 -6.21 -3.82 20.84
N GLU A 199 -5.78 -2.59 21.13
CA GLU A 199 -6.41 -1.37 20.60
C GLU A 199 -6.33 -1.29 19.06
N LEU A 200 -5.16 -1.60 18.48
CA LEU A 200 -4.98 -1.64 17.04
C LEU A 200 -5.89 -2.70 16.38
N LYS A 201 -6.02 -3.89 17.02
CA LYS A 201 -6.94 -4.93 16.57
C LYS A 201 -8.40 -4.44 16.62
N GLN A 202 -8.80 -3.72 17.66
CA GLN A 202 -10.15 -3.15 17.77
C GLN A 202 -10.39 -2.09 16.67
N GLU A 203 -9.40 -1.23 16.37
CA GLU A 203 -9.52 -0.28 15.26
C GLU A 203 -9.67 -1.00 13.91
N CYS A 204 -8.94 -2.10 13.70
CA CYS A 204 -9.11 -2.95 12.52
C CYS A 204 -10.56 -3.47 12.42
N ASP A 205 -11.11 -4.01 13.50
CA ASP A 205 -12.49 -4.52 13.52
C ASP A 205 -13.51 -3.43 13.21
N LYS A 206 -13.37 -2.26 13.84
CA LYS A 206 -14.23 -1.09 13.63
C LYS A 206 -14.26 -0.67 12.16
N HIS A 207 -13.13 -0.79 11.48
CA HIS A 207 -12.98 -0.40 10.09
C HIS A 207 -13.13 -1.55 9.08
N LEU A 208 -13.51 -2.75 9.55
CA LEU A 208 -13.67 -3.97 8.73
C LEU A 208 -12.37 -4.37 8.00
N VAL A 209 -11.23 -4.13 8.62
CA VAL A 209 -9.90 -4.57 8.20
C VAL A 209 -9.52 -5.80 9.00
N ASP A 210 -9.07 -6.86 8.35
CA ASP A 210 -8.61 -8.07 9.03
C ASP A 210 -7.20 -7.82 9.58
N PHE A 211 -7.03 -8.02 10.89
CA PHE A 211 -5.73 -7.92 11.54
C PHE A 211 -5.00 -9.27 11.48
N TYR A 212 -3.82 -9.28 10.88
CA TYR A 212 -2.92 -10.44 10.84
C TYR A 212 -1.79 -10.25 11.85
N TYR A 213 -1.66 -11.18 12.78
CA TYR A 213 -0.50 -11.24 13.65
C TYR A 213 0.59 -12.09 12.98
N CYS A 214 1.74 -11.48 12.74
CA CYS A 214 2.90 -12.17 12.19
C CYS A 214 3.89 -12.52 13.30
N ILE A 215 4.60 -13.66 13.16
CA ILE A 215 5.65 -14.08 14.10
C ILE A 215 6.80 -14.74 13.34
N SER A 216 8.04 -14.45 13.74
CA SER A 216 9.27 -14.97 13.15
C SER A 216 10.14 -15.67 14.21
N PRO A 217 9.86 -16.94 14.57
CA PRO A 217 10.62 -17.65 15.60
C PRO A 217 11.94 -18.25 15.07
N GLY A 218 12.26 -17.99 13.82
CA GLY A 218 13.08 -18.83 12.96
C GLY A 218 14.52 -19.11 13.36
N ASN A 219 15.27 -18.12 13.85
CA ASN A 219 16.72 -18.31 13.98
C ASN A 219 17.15 -19.28 15.08
N ASP A 220 16.34 -19.46 16.11
CA ASP A 220 16.72 -20.25 17.28
C ASP A 220 15.69 -21.30 17.73
N LEU A 221 14.62 -21.48 16.94
CA LEU A 221 13.60 -22.50 17.19
C LEU A 221 14.23 -23.90 17.10
N GLN A 222 14.02 -24.69 18.16
CA GLN A 222 14.48 -26.09 18.19
C GLN A 222 13.31 -27.01 17.82
N PHE A 223 13.38 -27.67 16.68
CA PHE A 223 12.26 -28.44 16.10
C PHE A 223 11.82 -29.66 16.92
N ARG A 224 12.65 -30.09 17.88
CA ARG A 224 12.31 -31.19 18.84
C ARG A 224 11.92 -30.66 20.21
N SER A 225 11.98 -29.36 20.44
CA SER A 225 11.72 -28.77 21.75
C SER A 225 10.23 -28.54 21.96
N GLU A 226 9.58 -29.37 22.74
CA GLU A 226 8.19 -29.15 23.14
C GLU A 226 8.01 -27.84 23.94
N SER A 227 9.03 -27.41 24.67
CA SER A 227 9.00 -26.11 25.37
C SER A 227 8.98 -24.91 24.42
N ASP A 228 9.68 -24.99 23.27
CA ASP A 228 9.65 -23.97 22.25
C ASP A 228 8.27 -23.87 21.61
N PHE A 229 7.69 -25.00 21.26
CA PHE A 229 6.33 -25.02 20.73
C PHE A 229 5.29 -24.57 21.76
N ALA A 230 5.45 -24.93 23.03
CA ALA A 230 4.57 -24.43 24.08
C ALA A 230 4.65 -22.89 24.21
N SER A 231 5.84 -22.30 24.08
CA SER A 231 6.02 -20.84 24.08
C SER A 231 5.37 -20.19 22.85
N LEU A 232 5.53 -20.79 21.67
CA LEU A 232 4.90 -20.31 20.44
C LEU A 232 3.37 -20.37 20.54
N GLU A 233 2.83 -21.49 21.00
CA GLU A 233 1.40 -21.70 21.22
C GLU A 233 0.85 -20.71 22.26
N ALA A 234 1.57 -20.42 23.34
CA ALA A 234 1.18 -19.44 24.34
C ALA A 234 1.11 -18.00 23.76
N LYS A 235 2.08 -17.63 22.89
CA LYS A 235 2.05 -16.36 22.17
C LYS A 235 0.83 -16.26 21.25
N LEU A 236 0.54 -17.30 20.49
CA LEU A 236 -0.63 -17.37 19.61
C LEU A 236 -1.94 -17.32 20.42
N ALA A 237 -2.00 -18.04 21.56
CA ALA A 237 -3.15 -18.00 22.47
C ALA A 237 -3.44 -16.60 23.01
N ALA A 238 -2.38 -15.85 23.36
CA ALA A 238 -2.54 -14.45 23.78
C ALA A 238 -3.17 -13.59 22.69
N MET A 239 -2.75 -13.74 21.43
CA MET A 239 -3.37 -13.04 20.29
C MET A 239 -4.81 -13.47 20.03
N ILE A 240 -5.09 -14.78 20.14
CA ILE A 240 -6.45 -15.32 20.05
C ILE A 240 -7.36 -14.68 21.11
N SER A 241 -6.86 -14.47 22.33
CA SER A 241 -7.64 -13.92 23.43
C SER A 241 -8.16 -12.48 23.18
N ILE A 242 -7.48 -11.72 22.33
CA ILE A 242 -7.93 -10.39 21.85
C ILE A 242 -8.68 -10.44 20.51
N GLY A 243 -9.04 -11.64 20.05
CA GLY A 243 -9.88 -11.84 18.87
C GLY A 243 -9.12 -11.92 17.54
N VAL A 244 -7.80 -12.11 17.53
CA VAL A 244 -7.04 -12.35 16.29
C VAL A 244 -7.43 -13.70 15.70
N ARG A 245 -7.70 -13.73 14.39
CA ARG A 245 -8.09 -14.93 13.64
C ARG A 245 -7.16 -15.23 12.47
N HIS A 246 -6.30 -14.30 12.12
CA HIS A 246 -5.42 -14.38 10.96
C HIS A 246 -3.98 -14.28 11.44
N PHE A 247 -3.14 -15.20 10.96
CA PHE A 247 -1.76 -15.34 11.42
C PHE A 247 -0.82 -15.52 10.23
N ALA A 248 0.43 -15.11 10.42
CA ALA A 248 1.49 -15.42 9.48
C ALA A 248 2.76 -15.88 10.23
N LEU A 249 3.37 -16.95 9.72
CA LEU A 249 4.66 -17.46 10.18
C LEU A 249 5.74 -17.00 9.20
N LEU A 250 6.67 -16.17 9.67
CA LEU A 250 7.70 -15.58 8.83
C LEU A 250 9.02 -16.34 9.01
N MET A 251 9.43 -17.06 7.94
CA MET A 251 10.67 -17.82 7.86
C MET A 251 11.56 -17.28 6.72
N ASP A 252 11.42 -15.97 6.41
CA ASP A 252 12.10 -15.29 5.31
C ASP A 252 13.57 -15.04 5.63
N ASP A 253 13.90 -14.09 6.48
CA ASP A 253 15.25 -13.61 6.76
C ASP A 253 15.87 -14.35 7.97
N ILE A 254 15.99 -15.66 7.84
CA ILE A 254 16.60 -16.56 8.84
C ILE A 254 17.72 -17.39 8.20
N ASP A 255 18.54 -18.02 9.02
CA ASP A 255 19.57 -18.93 8.53
C ASP A 255 18.95 -20.08 7.74
N TYR A 256 19.26 -20.12 6.44
CA TYR A 256 18.73 -21.12 5.52
C TYR A 256 19.24 -22.53 5.84
N VAL A 257 20.48 -22.63 6.30
CA VAL A 257 21.13 -23.90 6.57
C VAL A 257 20.84 -24.36 7.99
N LEU A 258 20.19 -25.51 8.10
CA LEU A 258 19.97 -26.14 9.40
C LEU A 258 21.30 -26.59 10.03
N THR A 259 21.43 -26.43 11.34
CA THR A 259 22.60 -26.82 12.10
C THR A 259 22.25 -27.67 13.32
N GLY A 260 23.24 -28.37 13.90
CA GLY A 260 23.08 -29.12 15.13
C GLY A 260 21.95 -30.14 15.09
N ASP A 261 21.17 -30.20 16.17
CA ASP A 261 20.08 -31.18 16.33
C ASP A 261 18.96 -30.96 15.30
N ASN A 262 18.72 -29.75 14.85
CA ASN A 262 17.73 -29.42 13.83
C ASN A 262 18.05 -30.11 12.49
N LEU A 263 19.34 -30.09 12.06
CA LEU A 263 19.80 -30.76 10.85
C LEU A 263 19.63 -32.28 10.96
N HIS A 264 19.98 -32.88 12.12
CA HIS A 264 19.81 -34.30 12.33
C HIS A 264 18.36 -34.77 12.39
N TYR A 265 17.43 -33.86 12.71
CA TYR A 265 16.01 -34.21 12.85
C TYR A 265 15.24 -34.10 11.53
N LEU A 266 15.47 -33.07 10.74
CA LEU A 266 14.65 -32.78 9.56
C LEU A 266 15.44 -32.67 8.23
N GLU A 267 16.75 -32.83 8.28
CA GLU A 267 17.68 -32.91 7.14
C GLU A 267 17.71 -31.71 6.21
N ARG A 268 16.56 -31.08 5.88
CA ARG A 268 16.41 -29.98 4.92
C ARG A 268 15.47 -28.90 5.44
N SER A 269 15.78 -27.64 5.10
CA SER A 269 15.04 -26.47 5.53
C SER A 269 13.58 -26.46 5.06
N GLY A 270 13.30 -26.93 3.83
CA GLY A 270 11.93 -27.02 3.33
C GLY A 270 11.05 -27.96 4.16
N LEU A 271 11.60 -29.11 4.58
CA LEU A 271 10.90 -30.04 5.46
C LEU A 271 10.70 -29.44 6.86
N ALA A 272 11.71 -28.75 7.38
CA ALA A 272 11.66 -28.12 8.69
C ALA A 272 10.59 -27.00 8.74
N HIS A 273 10.58 -26.14 7.75
CA HIS A 273 9.63 -25.03 7.68
C HIS A 273 8.18 -25.54 7.48
N ALA A 274 7.98 -26.56 6.65
CA ALA A 274 6.68 -27.21 6.52
C ALA A 274 6.23 -27.86 7.83
N PHE A 275 7.15 -28.50 8.58
CA PHE A 275 6.84 -29.12 9.88
C PHE A 275 6.36 -28.07 10.90
N VAL A 276 7.08 -26.96 11.04
CA VAL A 276 6.69 -25.87 11.97
C VAL A 276 5.35 -25.27 11.57
N ALA A 277 5.19 -24.94 10.28
CA ALA A 277 3.97 -24.34 9.78
C ALA A 277 2.75 -25.26 9.97
N ASN A 278 2.89 -26.56 9.72
CA ASN A 278 1.82 -27.53 9.95
C ASN A 278 1.45 -27.61 11.43
N ARG A 279 2.43 -27.63 12.33
CA ARG A 279 2.17 -27.65 13.78
C ARG A 279 1.44 -26.41 14.25
N VAL A 280 1.83 -25.23 13.75
CA VAL A 280 1.11 -23.97 14.02
C VAL A 280 -0.32 -24.03 13.47
N HIS A 281 -0.49 -24.53 12.26
CA HIS A 281 -1.81 -24.71 11.64
C HIS A 281 -2.72 -25.63 12.46
N ASP A 282 -2.19 -26.80 12.88
CA ASP A 282 -2.94 -27.75 13.69
C ASP A 282 -3.36 -27.14 15.04
N TYR A 283 -2.45 -26.40 15.69
CA TYR A 283 -2.77 -25.67 16.90
C TYR A 283 -3.90 -24.66 16.67
N LEU A 284 -3.76 -23.75 15.69
CA LEU A 284 -4.77 -22.73 15.39
C LEU A 284 -6.14 -23.35 15.06
N SER A 285 -6.15 -24.43 14.28
CA SER A 285 -7.37 -25.15 13.90
C SER A 285 -8.05 -25.83 15.09
N SER A 286 -7.26 -26.24 16.10
CA SER A 286 -7.79 -26.78 17.36
C SER A 286 -8.43 -25.69 18.24
N GLN A 287 -7.97 -24.44 18.15
CA GLN A 287 -8.45 -23.33 18.99
C GLN A 287 -9.66 -22.61 18.37
N MET A 288 -9.76 -22.57 17.03
CA MET A 288 -10.84 -21.83 16.37
C MET A 288 -11.13 -22.36 14.97
N GLN A 289 -12.39 -22.35 14.59
CA GLN A 289 -12.80 -22.65 13.22
C GLN A 289 -12.53 -21.46 12.31
N GLY A 290 -11.94 -21.71 11.11
CA GLY A 290 -11.70 -20.70 10.08
C GLY A 290 -10.54 -19.75 10.39
N ALA A 291 -9.57 -20.17 11.21
CA ALA A 291 -8.29 -19.48 11.32
C ALA A 291 -7.57 -19.49 9.97
N THR A 292 -6.92 -18.39 9.63
CA THR A 292 -6.05 -18.30 8.44
C THR A 292 -4.59 -18.32 8.87
N LEU A 293 -3.79 -19.15 8.22
CA LEU A 293 -2.33 -19.14 8.36
C LEU A 293 -1.69 -18.91 6.99
N ALA A 294 -0.80 -17.93 6.92
CA ALA A 294 0.13 -17.74 5.81
C ALA A 294 1.56 -18.05 6.29
N MET A 295 2.44 -18.45 5.38
CA MET A 295 3.85 -18.68 5.67
C MET A 295 4.71 -17.91 4.66
N CYS A 296 5.69 -17.12 5.14
CA CYS A 296 6.75 -16.60 4.29
C CYS A 296 7.92 -17.60 4.32
N PRO A 297 8.24 -18.27 3.22
CA PRO A 297 9.32 -19.22 3.17
C PRO A 297 10.68 -18.52 3.05
N SER A 298 11.80 -19.18 3.37
CA SER A 298 13.13 -18.61 3.11
C SER A 298 13.41 -18.40 1.64
N GLU A 299 12.85 -19.21 0.76
CA GLU A 299 12.91 -18.97 -0.69
C GLU A 299 11.70 -18.17 -1.21
N TYR A 300 11.34 -17.08 -0.53
CA TYR A 300 10.21 -16.21 -0.88
C TYR A 300 10.36 -15.48 -2.23
N TRP A 301 11.54 -15.50 -2.83
CA TRP A 301 11.82 -14.99 -4.17
C TRP A 301 12.49 -16.07 -5.01
N SER A 302 12.42 -16.05 -6.27
CA SER A 302 13.06 -16.85 -7.30
C SER A 302 12.06 -17.32 -8.36
N TYR A 303 12.56 -17.90 -9.44
CA TYR A 303 11.75 -18.30 -10.60
C TYR A 303 12.02 -19.75 -11.09
N TRP A 304 12.69 -20.56 -10.26
CA TRP A 304 12.94 -21.99 -10.59
C TRP A 304 12.37 -22.93 -9.53
N ASP A 305 12.20 -24.19 -9.91
CA ASP A 305 11.74 -25.27 -9.03
C ASP A 305 12.92 -25.82 -8.23
N THR A 306 13.03 -25.42 -6.99
CA THR A 306 14.08 -25.86 -6.07
C THR A 306 13.66 -27.11 -5.27
N GLU A 307 14.62 -27.75 -4.61
CA GLU A 307 14.32 -28.83 -3.67
C GLU A 307 13.49 -28.32 -2.48
N TYR A 308 13.79 -27.11 -1.99
CA TYR A 308 13.02 -26.46 -0.94
C TYR A 308 11.54 -26.30 -1.31
N LYS A 309 11.25 -25.78 -2.51
CA LYS A 309 9.87 -25.62 -3.00
C LYS A 309 9.16 -26.97 -3.18
N ARG A 310 9.88 -28.00 -3.62
CA ARG A 310 9.33 -29.36 -3.71
C ARG A 310 8.99 -29.94 -2.35
N ASP A 311 9.82 -29.67 -1.32
CA ASP A 311 9.53 -30.07 0.07
C ASP A 311 8.27 -29.35 0.59
N ILE A 312 8.17 -28.03 0.39
CA ILE A 312 6.99 -27.25 0.76
C ILE A 312 5.75 -27.82 0.05
N ARG A 313 5.79 -27.95 -1.28
CA ARG A 313 4.68 -28.53 -2.07
C ARG A 313 4.23 -29.90 -1.58
N GLY A 314 5.17 -30.72 -1.17
CA GLY A 314 4.90 -32.10 -0.77
C GLY A 314 4.52 -32.29 0.69
N LYS A 315 4.79 -31.32 1.57
CA LYS A 315 4.66 -31.49 3.02
C LYS A 315 3.84 -30.44 3.73
N LEU A 316 3.74 -29.23 3.19
CA LEU A 316 2.95 -28.16 3.79
C LEU A 316 1.46 -28.46 3.67
N HIS A 317 0.69 -28.19 4.73
CA HIS A 317 -0.76 -28.38 4.73
C HIS A 317 -1.42 -27.49 3.68
N ALA A 318 -2.36 -28.05 2.90
CA ALA A 318 -2.93 -27.39 1.71
C ALA A 318 -3.66 -26.06 1.99
N GLU A 319 -4.15 -25.85 3.22
CA GLU A 319 -4.83 -24.61 3.61
C GLU A 319 -3.86 -23.46 3.94
N ILE A 320 -2.58 -23.75 4.16
CA ILE A 320 -1.57 -22.73 4.46
C ILE A 320 -1.23 -21.96 3.18
N LYS A 321 -1.31 -20.63 3.24
CA LYS A 321 -0.97 -19.74 2.15
C LYS A 321 0.53 -19.47 2.14
N VAL A 322 1.12 -19.21 0.97
CA VAL A 322 2.57 -19.02 0.84
C VAL A 322 2.87 -17.63 0.27
N PHE A 323 3.68 -16.86 0.99
CA PHE A 323 4.16 -15.57 0.49
C PHE A 323 5.21 -15.73 -0.60
N TRP A 324 5.19 -14.80 -1.54
CA TRP A 324 6.14 -14.70 -2.63
C TRP A 324 6.33 -13.23 -3.03
N THR A 325 7.56 -12.76 -3.21
CA THR A 325 7.86 -11.36 -3.57
C THR A 325 8.11 -11.15 -5.06
N GLY A 326 8.08 -12.21 -5.84
CA GLY A 326 8.47 -12.20 -7.25
C GLY A 326 9.77 -12.98 -7.48
N TYR A 327 10.37 -12.78 -8.64
CA TYR A 327 11.64 -13.45 -8.97
C TYR A 327 12.88 -12.77 -8.36
N PHE A 328 12.70 -11.62 -7.71
CA PHE A 328 13.65 -10.94 -6.85
C PHE A 328 12.95 -10.45 -5.57
N VAL A 329 13.74 -10.09 -4.55
CA VAL A 329 13.23 -9.40 -3.34
C VAL A 329 12.48 -8.13 -3.72
N PHE A 330 13.05 -7.35 -4.64
CA PHE A 330 12.43 -6.19 -5.28
C PHE A 330 12.23 -6.52 -6.77
N ALA A 331 11.11 -7.17 -7.09
CA ALA A 331 10.85 -7.57 -8.47
C ALA A 331 10.38 -6.37 -9.33
N PRO A 332 11.14 -5.93 -10.35
CA PRO A 332 10.72 -4.83 -11.22
C PRO A 332 9.48 -5.17 -12.04
N GLN A 333 9.28 -6.46 -12.33
CA GLN A 333 8.13 -6.96 -13.06
C GLN A 333 7.64 -8.27 -12.47
N ILE A 334 6.33 -8.45 -12.44
CA ILE A 334 5.66 -9.72 -12.13
C ILE A 334 4.81 -10.09 -13.34
N GLY A 335 5.41 -10.85 -14.25
CA GLY A 335 4.76 -11.28 -15.49
C GLY A 335 3.96 -12.58 -15.32
N SER A 336 3.09 -12.87 -16.28
CA SER A 336 2.19 -14.03 -16.26
C SER A 336 2.93 -15.37 -16.08
N ARG A 337 4.03 -15.57 -16.79
CA ARG A 337 4.80 -16.80 -16.74
C ARG A 337 5.41 -17.03 -15.35
N HIS A 338 6.05 -16.00 -14.79
CA HIS A 338 6.65 -16.13 -13.44
C HIS A 338 5.60 -16.44 -12.38
N ALA A 339 4.42 -15.79 -12.45
CA ALA A 339 3.33 -16.04 -11.53
C ALA A 339 2.78 -17.48 -11.64
N GLN A 340 2.55 -17.97 -12.86
CA GLN A 340 2.06 -19.32 -13.11
C GLN A 340 3.06 -20.38 -12.68
N ASP A 341 4.33 -20.23 -13.07
CA ASP A 341 5.38 -21.18 -12.75
C ASP A 341 5.56 -21.33 -11.22
N ASN A 342 5.62 -20.19 -10.48
CA ASN A 342 5.78 -20.25 -9.03
C ASN A 342 4.56 -20.79 -8.30
N SER A 343 3.34 -20.50 -8.76
CA SER A 343 2.15 -21.17 -8.23
C SER A 343 2.24 -22.69 -8.38
N GLY A 344 2.75 -23.18 -9.52
CA GLY A 344 3.01 -24.60 -9.73
C GLY A 344 4.15 -25.17 -8.87
N TYR A 345 5.22 -24.39 -8.66
CA TYR A 345 6.38 -24.85 -7.89
C TYR A 345 6.07 -25.00 -6.40
N TYR A 346 5.33 -24.06 -5.81
CA TYR A 346 4.88 -24.18 -4.43
C TYR A 346 3.67 -25.11 -4.26
N GLY A 347 2.78 -25.18 -5.28
CA GLY A 347 1.56 -25.99 -5.21
C GLY A 347 0.53 -25.51 -4.20
N HIS A 348 0.61 -24.25 -3.82
CA HIS A 348 -0.26 -23.59 -2.84
C HIS A 348 -0.82 -22.28 -3.43
N ASP A 349 -1.87 -21.74 -2.81
CA ASP A 349 -2.31 -20.36 -3.08
C ASP A 349 -1.20 -19.40 -2.68
N LEU A 350 -0.73 -18.61 -3.63
CA LEU A 350 0.31 -17.62 -3.38
C LEU A 350 -0.27 -16.28 -2.94
N TRP A 351 0.44 -15.63 -2.04
CA TRP A 351 0.20 -14.29 -1.57
C TRP A 351 1.38 -13.41 -1.98
N LEU A 352 1.13 -12.43 -2.85
CA LEU A 352 2.18 -11.50 -3.25
C LEU A 352 2.48 -10.55 -2.10
N TRP A 353 3.69 -10.64 -1.55
CA TRP A 353 4.29 -9.61 -0.71
C TRP A 353 5.07 -8.67 -1.63
N ASP A 354 4.48 -7.54 -1.98
CA ASP A 354 5.07 -6.61 -2.92
C ASP A 354 5.90 -5.55 -2.19
N ASN A 355 7.22 -5.57 -2.41
CA ASN A 355 8.15 -4.64 -1.77
C ASN A 355 8.10 -3.26 -2.46
N ILE A 356 6.91 -2.63 -2.43
CA ILE A 356 6.60 -1.29 -2.92
C ILE A 356 5.70 -0.59 -1.88
N PRO A 357 6.00 0.66 -1.50
CA PRO A 357 7.15 1.50 -1.85
C PRO A 357 8.33 1.41 -0.87
N VAL A 358 8.53 0.29 -0.19
CA VAL A 358 9.58 0.15 0.84
C VAL A 358 10.94 0.69 0.36
N ASN A 359 11.59 1.47 1.22
CA ASN A 359 12.87 2.13 0.97
C ASN A 359 13.97 1.75 1.97
N ASP A 360 13.80 0.66 2.69
CA ASP A 360 14.75 0.22 3.73
C ASP A 360 16.15 -0.15 3.23
N CYS A 361 16.29 -0.38 1.93
CA CYS A 361 17.60 -0.52 1.28
C CYS A 361 18.18 0.81 0.77
N ASP A 362 17.40 1.89 0.76
CA ASP A 362 17.73 3.23 0.26
C ASP A 362 17.07 4.30 1.14
N HIS A 363 17.31 4.27 2.44
CA HIS A 363 16.68 5.18 3.42
C HIS A 363 16.86 6.67 3.11
N ASP A 364 17.82 7.00 2.26
CA ASP A 364 18.10 8.36 1.81
C ASP A 364 17.16 8.83 0.69
N ARG A 365 16.22 7.98 0.22
CA ARG A 365 15.31 8.26 -0.89
C ARG A 365 13.84 8.05 -0.51
N LEU A 366 12.94 8.83 -1.12
CA LEU A 366 11.51 8.53 -1.18
C LEU A 366 11.18 7.80 -2.48
N PHE A 367 10.15 6.96 -2.42
CA PHE A 367 9.60 6.26 -3.58
C PHE A 367 8.13 6.63 -3.73
N LEU A 368 7.84 7.60 -4.63
CA LEU A 368 6.53 8.23 -4.81
C LEU A 368 5.90 7.94 -6.17
N ASP A 369 6.44 7.01 -6.92
CA ASP A 369 5.92 6.59 -8.22
C ASP A 369 4.75 5.60 -8.09
N PRO A 370 3.93 5.46 -9.15
CA PRO A 370 2.84 4.50 -9.13
C PRO A 370 3.35 3.07 -9.29
N VAL A 371 2.56 2.12 -8.86
CA VAL A 371 2.82 0.70 -9.11
C VAL A 371 2.85 0.40 -10.60
N ARG A 372 3.91 -0.24 -11.08
CA ARG A 372 4.09 -0.65 -12.48
C ARG A 372 4.55 -2.09 -12.59
N GLY A 373 4.40 -2.68 -13.77
CA GLY A 373 4.99 -3.97 -14.10
C GLY A 373 4.31 -5.18 -13.43
N ARG A 374 3.10 -5.02 -12.87
CA ARG A 374 2.33 -6.13 -12.28
C ARG A 374 1.34 -6.68 -13.30
N TYR A 375 1.30 -8.01 -13.43
CA TYR A 375 0.43 -8.69 -14.38
C TYR A 375 -1.05 -8.42 -14.06
N SER A 376 -1.80 -7.93 -15.05
CA SER A 376 -3.19 -7.52 -14.88
C SER A 376 -4.14 -8.66 -14.47
N GLN A 377 -3.81 -9.91 -14.80
CA GLN A 377 -4.60 -11.09 -14.45
C GLN A 377 -3.92 -11.95 -13.36
N LEU A 378 -3.12 -11.35 -12.50
CA LEU A 378 -2.40 -12.07 -11.43
C LEU A 378 -3.35 -12.89 -10.54
N GLY A 379 -4.52 -12.38 -10.19
CA GLY A 379 -5.53 -13.10 -9.42
C GLY A 379 -6.08 -14.38 -10.08
N ARG A 380 -5.84 -14.56 -11.39
CA ARG A 380 -6.22 -15.79 -12.13
C ARG A 380 -5.11 -16.84 -12.17
N THR A 381 -3.96 -16.58 -11.56
CA THR A 381 -2.78 -17.46 -11.58
C THR A 381 -2.49 -18.11 -10.22
N GLY A 382 -3.51 -18.28 -9.38
CA GLY A 382 -3.37 -18.85 -8.03
C GLY A 382 -2.90 -17.85 -6.96
N HIS A 383 -2.89 -16.54 -7.28
CA HIS A 383 -2.56 -15.49 -6.32
C HIS A 383 -3.85 -14.93 -5.71
N GLN A 384 -4.06 -15.16 -4.41
CA GLN A 384 -5.27 -14.77 -3.70
C GLN A 384 -5.12 -13.46 -2.90
N ALA A 385 -3.89 -12.99 -2.72
CA ALA A 385 -3.59 -11.78 -1.97
C ALA A 385 -2.51 -10.95 -2.64
N VAL A 386 -2.60 -9.64 -2.40
CA VAL A 386 -1.52 -8.69 -2.62
C VAL A 386 -1.39 -7.82 -1.37
N VAL A 387 -0.20 -7.78 -0.78
CA VAL A 387 0.12 -6.92 0.36
C VAL A 387 1.34 -6.09 0.03
N ALA A 388 1.22 -4.78 0.19
CA ALA A 388 2.29 -3.83 -0.05
C ALA A 388 3.17 -3.68 1.19
N ASN A 389 4.49 -3.63 1.01
CA ASN A 389 5.43 -3.27 2.07
C ASN A 389 5.79 -1.78 1.89
N PRO A 390 5.37 -0.89 2.81
CA PRO A 390 5.51 0.55 2.67
C PRO A 390 6.89 1.06 3.11
N MET A 391 7.12 2.38 2.93
CA MET A 391 8.23 3.08 3.58
C MET A 391 7.94 3.28 5.07
N ASN A 392 8.99 3.55 5.87
CA ASN A 392 8.80 4.01 7.24
C ASN A 392 8.16 5.41 7.29
N GLN A 393 8.30 6.23 6.24
CA GLN A 393 7.55 7.47 6.02
C GLN A 393 6.11 7.12 5.64
N TRP A 394 5.25 6.96 6.65
CA TRP A 394 3.87 6.52 6.46
C TRP A 394 3.07 7.45 5.56
N GLU A 395 3.13 8.76 5.86
CA GLU A 395 2.34 9.74 5.13
C GLU A 395 2.77 9.85 3.65
N CYS A 396 4.08 9.84 3.41
CA CYS A 396 4.64 9.81 2.05
C CYS A 396 4.26 8.51 1.30
N SER A 397 4.12 7.38 1.99
CA SER A 397 3.74 6.10 1.38
C SER A 397 2.33 6.11 0.78
N LYS A 398 1.43 6.94 1.29
CA LYS A 398 0.01 6.97 0.88
C LYS A 398 -0.18 7.19 -0.63
N ILE A 399 0.68 7.99 -1.26
CA ILE A 399 0.59 8.28 -2.71
C ILE A 399 0.73 6.98 -3.53
N THR A 400 1.79 6.22 -3.30
CA THR A 400 2.03 4.94 -3.99
C THR A 400 1.04 3.88 -3.55
N LEU A 401 0.71 3.81 -2.25
CA LEU A 401 -0.25 2.85 -1.72
C LEU A 401 -1.66 3.03 -2.29
N ASN A 402 -2.09 4.25 -2.63
CA ASN A 402 -3.36 4.46 -3.32
C ASN A 402 -3.35 3.84 -4.73
N THR A 403 -2.23 3.96 -5.44
CA THR A 403 -2.09 3.29 -6.75
C THR A 403 -2.10 1.76 -6.60
N MET A 404 -1.50 1.23 -5.55
CA MET A 404 -1.56 -0.19 -5.21
C MET A 404 -2.99 -0.63 -4.90
N ALA A 405 -3.76 0.18 -4.14
CA ALA A 405 -5.17 -0.09 -3.85
C ALA A 405 -6.00 -0.18 -5.15
N HIS A 406 -5.79 0.72 -6.10
CA HIS A 406 -6.44 0.66 -7.42
C HIS A 406 -6.09 -0.62 -8.18
N TYR A 407 -4.81 -1.03 -8.18
CA TYR A 407 -4.38 -2.29 -8.78
C TYR A 407 -5.02 -3.50 -8.07
N MET A 408 -5.00 -3.55 -6.75
CA MET A 408 -5.59 -4.63 -5.97
C MET A 408 -7.10 -4.77 -6.20
N TRP A 409 -7.78 -3.64 -6.40
CA TRP A 409 -9.22 -3.63 -6.64
C TRP A 409 -9.58 -4.05 -8.05
N ASN A 410 -8.96 -3.43 -9.07
CA ASN A 410 -9.27 -3.73 -10.48
C ASN A 410 -8.00 -3.82 -11.33
N SER A 411 -7.25 -4.91 -11.14
CA SER A 411 -5.97 -5.12 -11.80
C SER A 411 -6.05 -5.15 -13.34
N GLU A 412 -7.19 -5.59 -13.90
CA GLU A 412 -7.37 -5.71 -15.35
C GLU A 412 -7.55 -4.35 -16.04
N ARG A 413 -8.09 -3.35 -15.34
CA ARG A 413 -8.26 -1.98 -15.86
C ARG A 413 -7.26 -0.98 -15.27
N TYR A 414 -6.35 -1.45 -14.45
CA TYR A 414 -5.37 -0.59 -13.81
C TYR A 414 -4.48 0.12 -14.84
N MET A 415 -4.45 1.46 -14.75
CA MET A 415 -3.62 2.34 -15.57
C MET A 415 -2.70 3.15 -14.63
N PRO A 416 -1.40 2.86 -14.58
CA PRO A 416 -0.48 3.45 -13.61
C PRO A 416 -0.51 4.99 -13.58
N GLU A 417 -0.44 5.63 -14.76
CA GLU A 417 -0.39 7.10 -14.86
C GLU A 417 -1.67 7.76 -14.36
N LEU A 418 -2.84 7.28 -14.81
CA LEU A 418 -4.12 7.81 -14.36
C LEU A 418 -4.35 7.55 -12.86
N SER A 419 -3.95 6.37 -12.39
CA SER A 419 -4.00 6.05 -10.96
C SER A 419 -3.13 7.01 -10.14
N TRP A 420 -1.96 7.35 -10.64
CA TRP A 420 -1.04 8.27 -10.00
C TRP A 420 -1.59 9.70 -9.94
N GLU A 421 -2.10 10.21 -11.07
CA GLU A 421 -2.78 11.50 -11.14
C GLU A 421 -3.91 11.61 -10.10
N LEU A 422 -4.77 10.58 -10.03
CA LEU A 422 -5.85 10.52 -9.05
C LEU A 422 -5.33 10.50 -7.60
N SER A 423 -4.28 9.73 -7.35
CA SER A 423 -3.70 9.58 -6.01
C SER A 423 -3.03 10.87 -5.53
N VAL A 424 -2.28 11.55 -6.40
CA VAL A 424 -1.63 12.83 -6.10
C VAL A 424 -2.67 13.91 -5.87
N ARG A 425 -3.72 13.99 -6.71
CA ARG A 425 -4.80 14.95 -6.53
C ARG A 425 -5.57 14.73 -5.23
N GLU A 426 -5.86 13.48 -4.87
CA GLU A 426 -6.51 13.15 -3.60
C GLU A 426 -5.66 13.55 -2.39
N PHE A 427 -4.34 13.39 -2.49
CA PHE A 427 -3.39 13.67 -1.43
C PHE A 427 -3.11 15.16 -1.25
N ALA A 428 -2.86 15.88 -2.34
CA ALA A 428 -2.33 17.25 -2.32
C ALA A 428 -3.38 18.34 -2.62
N GLY A 429 -4.57 17.98 -3.13
CA GLY A 429 -5.64 18.93 -3.42
C GLY A 429 -5.20 20.01 -4.40
N GLU A 430 -5.21 21.28 -3.95
CA GLU A 430 -4.84 22.43 -4.78
C GLU A 430 -3.35 22.47 -5.19
N LEU A 431 -2.49 21.70 -4.50
CA LEU A 431 -1.06 21.57 -4.81
C LEU A 431 -0.75 20.30 -5.65
N GLU A 432 -1.73 19.82 -6.42
CA GLU A 432 -1.58 18.62 -7.27
C GLU A 432 -0.39 18.75 -8.25
N GLU A 433 -0.21 19.89 -8.88
CA GLU A 433 0.85 20.09 -9.87
C GLU A 433 2.26 20.09 -9.23
N GLU A 434 2.40 20.75 -8.09
CA GLU A 434 3.64 20.81 -7.32
C GLU A 434 4.00 19.44 -6.75
N MET A 435 3.01 18.74 -6.20
CA MET A 435 3.19 17.39 -5.67
C MET A 435 3.54 16.40 -6.79
N MET A 436 2.87 16.45 -7.93
CA MET A 436 3.18 15.61 -9.07
C MET A 436 4.61 15.84 -9.57
N PHE A 437 5.06 17.11 -9.61
CA PHE A 437 6.44 17.41 -9.98
C PHE A 437 7.44 16.86 -8.96
N PHE A 438 7.16 17.00 -7.65
CA PHE A 438 8.00 16.45 -6.59
C PHE A 438 8.03 14.91 -6.62
N CYS A 439 6.90 14.27 -6.85
CA CYS A 439 6.82 12.82 -7.03
C CYS A 439 7.70 12.35 -8.19
N ARG A 440 7.71 13.09 -9.31
CA ARG A 440 8.58 12.79 -10.47
C ARG A 440 10.07 12.93 -10.18
N GLN A 441 10.47 13.60 -9.10
CA GLN A 441 11.86 13.66 -8.65
C GLN A 441 12.24 12.47 -7.76
N ASN A 442 11.27 11.68 -7.32
CA ASN A 442 11.42 10.64 -6.30
C ASN A 442 10.87 9.28 -6.79
N LEU A 443 11.38 8.80 -7.91
CA LEU A 443 10.99 7.52 -8.49
C LEU A 443 11.84 6.37 -7.91
N ASN A 444 11.25 5.19 -7.83
CA ASN A 444 11.96 3.98 -7.46
C ASN A 444 12.81 3.44 -8.62
N SER A 445 13.98 4.04 -8.84
CA SER A 445 14.88 3.67 -9.93
C SER A 445 15.47 2.25 -9.83
N ARG A 446 15.33 1.55 -8.68
CA ARG A 446 15.71 0.13 -8.58
C ARG A 446 14.74 -0.78 -9.32
N LEU A 447 13.45 -0.38 -9.34
CA LEU A 447 12.39 -1.17 -9.98
C LEU A 447 12.16 -0.78 -11.44
N TYR A 448 12.53 0.45 -11.83
CA TYR A 448 12.23 0.97 -13.16
C TYR A 448 13.49 1.52 -13.83
N THR A 449 13.66 1.19 -15.11
CA THR A 449 14.83 1.65 -15.90
C THR A 449 14.64 3.03 -16.52
N GLY A 450 13.41 3.55 -16.55
CA GLY A 450 13.05 4.87 -17.10
C GLY A 450 12.99 5.95 -16.04
N GLY A 451 12.56 7.13 -16.46
CA GLY A 451 12.31 8.28 -15.60
C GLY A 451 13.34 9.41 -15.76
N TYR A 452 12.93 10.59 -15.28
CA TYR A 452 13.73 11.83 -15.36
C TYR A 452 14.06 12.29 -16.78
N GLU A 453 13.22 11.95 -17.77
CA GLU A 453 13.56 12.16 -19.20
C GLU A 453 13.73 13.64 -19.52
N GLU A 454 12.86 14.52 -18.98
CA GLU A 454 12.96 15.98 -19.14
C GLU A 454 14.32 16.52 -18.63
N LEU A 455 14.75 16.09 -17.46
CA LEU A 455 16.04 16.47 -16.90
C LEU A 455 17.20 15.91 -17.73
N LYS A 456 17.13 14.63 -18.12
CA LYS A 456 18.18 13.98 -18.94
C LYS A 456 18.35 14.66 -20.28
N GLU A 457 17.27 15.05 -20.93
CA GLU A 457 17.30 15.75 -22.21
C GLU A 457 17.96 17.13 -22.08
N ALA A 458 17.53 17.92 -21.08
CA ALA A 458 18.10 19.24 -20.82
C ALA A 458 19.59 19.17 -20.44
N VAL A 459 19.99 18.18 -19.65
CA VAL A 459 21.39 17.94 -19.26
C VAL A 459 22.23 17.50 -20.47
N ASN A 460 21.76 16.54 -21.27
CA ASN A 460 22.50 16.02 -22.43
C ASN A 460 22.68 17.10 -23.52
N SER A 461 21.68 17.94 -23.75
CA SER A 461 21.75 19.05 -24.69
C SER A 461 22.49 20.26 -24.15
N LYS A 462 22.81 20.28 -22.86
CA LYS A 462 23.37 21.43 -22.12
C LYS A 462 22.52 22.70 -22.30
N ASP A 463 21.20 22.53 -22.33
CA ASP A 463 20.23 23.62 -22.49
C ASP A 463 20.04 24.36 -21.17
N ILE A 464 20.83 25.42 -20.96
CA ILE A 464 20.77 26.25 -19.74
C ILE A 464 19.38 26.86 -19.52
N PRO A 465 18.73 27.48 -20.54
CA PRO A 465 17.37 27.99 -20.38
C PRO A 465 16.37 26.91 -19.91
N GLN A 466 16.42 25.72 -20.47
CA GLN A 466 15.53 24.61 -20.07
C GLN A 466 15.83 24.13 -18.63
N LEU A 467 17.11 24.07 -18.26
CA LEU A 467 17.52 23.75 -16.90
C LEU A 467 17.08 24.83 -15.90
N ASP A 468 17.17 26.13 -16.26
CA ASP A 468 16.67 27.20 -15.42
C ASP A 468 15.16 27.03 -15.13
N VAL A 469 14.36 26.78 -16.16
CA VAL A 469 12.91 26.51 -16.00
C VAL A 469 12.66 25.30 -15.10
N TYR A 470 13.44 24.23 -15.28
CA TYR A 470 13.34 23.03 -14.46
C TYR A 470 13.63 23.30 -12.98
N PHE A 471 14.73 24.02 -12.68
CA PHE A 471 15.12 24.33 -11.31
C PHE A 471 14.22 25.38 -10.65
N ASP A 472 13.72 26.36 -11.41
CA ASP A 472 12.71 27.31 -10.92
C ASP A 472 11.41 26.57 -10.53
N ARG A 473 11.00 25.58 -11.32
CA ARG A 473 9.86 24.72 -11.00
C ARG A 473 10.13 23.87 -9.76
N LEU A 474 11.36 23.35 -9.60
CA LEU A 474 11.76 22.57 -8.42
C LEU A 474 11.70 23.44 -7.15
N GLU A 475 12.23 24.67 -7.21
CA GLU A 475 12.16 25.63 -6.11
C GLU A 475 10.71 25.98 -5.74
N HIS A 476 9.89 26.31 -6.75
CA HIS A 476 8.48 26.62 -6.54
C HIS A 476 7.76 25.45 -5.86
N SER A 477 7.88 24.26 -6.43
CA SER A 477 7.20 23.06 -5.90
C SER A 477 7.64 22.74 -4.47
N ALA A 478 8.94 22.74 -4.19
CA ALA A 478 9.44 22.44 -2.85
C ALA A 478 8.97 23.48 -1.82
N SER A 479 9.01 24.78 -2.18
CA SER A 479 8.56 25.87 -1.30
C SER A 479 7.07 25.79 -1.00
N ARG A 480 6.24 25.52 -2.01
CA ARG A 480 4.78 25.38 -1.84
C ARG A 480 4.41 24.15 -1.01
N LEU A 481 5.11 23.03 -1.19
CA LEU A 481 4.85 21.80 -0.44
C LEU A 481 5.25 21.89 1.04
N LEU A 482 6.21 22.76 1.39
CA LEU A 482 6.50 23.11 2.80
C LEU A 482 5.31 23.82 3.49
N GLU A 483 4.36 24.35 2.71
CA GLU A 483 3.14 25.01 3.19
C GLU A 483 1.89 24.13 3.08
N LEU A 484 2.00 22.91 2.52
CA LEU A 484 0.85 21.99 2.38
C LEU A 484 0.14 21.80 3.72
N ASP A 485 -1.19 21.89 3.74
CA ASP A 485 -2.00 21.66 4.94
C ASP A 485 -2.09 20.16 5.30
N ASN A 486 -0.92 19.57 5.48
CA ASN A 486 -0.70 18.22 5.98
C ASN A 486 0.58 18.22 6.84
N PRO A 487 0.46 18.47 8.15
CA PRO A 487 1.61 18.57 9.05
C PRO A 487 2.50 17.33 9.06
N LYS A 488 1.90 16.13 8.96
CA LYS A 488 2.63 14.87 8.99
C LYS A 488 3.48 14.69 7.73
N PHE A 489 2.91 14.99 6.55
CA PHE A 489 3.69 14.98 5.31
C PHE A 489 4.87 15.97 5.37
N ARG A 490 4.62 17.19 5.89
CA ARG A 490 5.70 18.18 6.02
C ARG A 490 6.81 17.66 6.93
N GLU A 491 6.47 17.05 8.07
CA GLU A 491 7.44 16.45 9.00
C GLU A 491 8.28 15.38 8.32
N GLU A 492 7.64 14.45 7.61
CA GLU A 492 8.32 13.34 6.94
C GLU A 492 9.12 13.77 5.71
N ALA A 493 8.56 14.65 4.87
CA ALA A 493 9.16 15.06 3.59
C ALA A 493 10.13 16.24 3.69
N GLU A 494 10.15 16.98 4.81
CA GLU A 494 10.99 18.17 4.99
C GLU A 494 12.45 17.95 4.57
N PRO A 495 13.14 16.88 4.95
CA PRO A 495 14.55 16.68 4.56
C PRO A 495 14.73 16.67 3.03
N TRP A 496 13.82 16.06 2.29
CA TRP A 496 13.87 15.99 0.82
C TRP A 496 13.46 17.31 0.16
N LEU A 497 12.49 18.04 0.74
CA LEU A 497 12.08 19.36 0.26
C LEU A 497 13.21 20.39 0.46
N GLN A 498 13.87 20.36 1.61
CA GLN A 498 15.04 21.21 1.88
C GLN A 498 16.23 20.83 0.99
N ARG A 499 16.42 19.52 0.73
CA ARG A 499 17.43 19.07 -0.23
C ARG A 499 17.13 19.56 -1.66
N ALA A 500 15.87 19.59 -2.08
CA ALA A 500 15.50 20.16 -3.38
C ALA A 500 15.90 21.63 -3.49
N LEU A 501 15.67 22.43 -2.45
CA LEU A 501 16.10 23.84 -2.41
C LEU A 501 17.63 23.98 -2.43
N ALA A 502 18.35 23.07 -1.78
CA ALA A 502 19.81 23.03 -1.84
C ALA A 502 20.34 22.68 -3.25
N ASP A 503 19.66 21.74 -3.94
CA ASP A 503 19.97 21.38 -5.32
C ASP A 503 19.76 22.59 -6.27
N VAL A 504 18.71 23.39 -6.04
CA VAL A 504 18.50 24.66 -6.79
C VAL A 504 19.65 25.63 -6.55
N ALA A 505 20.06 25.81 -5.30
CA ALA A 505 21.17 26.70 -4.98
C ALA A 505 22.51 26.22 -5.62
N LEU A 506 22.72 24.90 -5.66
CA LEU A 506 23.88 24.32 -6.35
C LEU A 506 23.81 24.56 -7.87
N TRP A 507 22.64 24.36 -8.50
CA TRP A 507 22.47 24.65 -9.93
C TRP A 507 22.81 26.13 -10.26
N ARG A 508 22.34 27.07 -9.45
CA ARG A 508 22.64 28.50 -9.65
C ARG A 508 24.14 28.76 -9.63
N ALA A 509 24.88 28.12 -8.73
CA ALA A 509 26.34 28.22 -8.68
C ALA A 509 27.01 27.54 -9.90
N VAL A 510 26.53 26.39 -10.35
CA VAL A 510 26.97 25.73 -11.60
C VAL A 510 26.75 26.66 -12.80
N ARG A 511 25.55 27.21 -12.93
CA ARG A 511 25.19 28.14 -14.01
C ARG A 511 26.11 29.36 -14.05
N GLU A 512 26.33 30.00 -12.89
CA GLU A 512 27.24 31.17 -12.79
C GLU A 512 28.68 30.79 -13.19
N LYS A 513 29.18 29.64 -12.77
CA LYS A 513 30.48 29.14 -13.17
C LYS A 513 30.62 28.91 -14.67
N VAL A 514 29.54 28.41 -15.31
CA VAL A 514 29.53 28.05 -16.75
C VAL A 514 29.31 29.29 -17.65
N THR A 515 28.50 30.25 -17.23
CA THR A 515 28.11 31.43 -18.05
C THR A 515 28.81 32.72 -17.68
N GLY A 516 29.33 32.78 -16.47
CA GLY A 516 29.96 34.00 -15.94
C GLY A 516 31.43 34.14 -16.32
N PRO A 517 32.06 35.29 -15.97
CA PRO A 517 33.45 35.59 -16.31
C PRO A 517 34.48 34.68 -15.62
N GLY A 518 34.03 33.82 -14.75
CA GLY A 518 34.88 32.92 -13.97
C GLY A 518 35.88 33.67 -13.05
N GLY A 519 36.04 33.21 -11.82
CA GLY A 519 36.98 33.79 -10.89
C GLY A 519 37.12 32.90 -9.62
N PRO A 520 38.08 33.16 -8.74
CA PRO A 520 38.29 32.35 -7.52
C PRO A 520 37.04 32.30 -6.63
N GLY A 521 36.22 33.35 -6.58
CA GLY A 521 34.99 33.40 -5.79
C GLY A 521 33.90 32.47 -6.29
N ALA A 522 33.76 32.29 -7.61
CA ALA A 522 32.80 31.35 -8.19
C ALA A 522 33.13 29.88 -7.87
N ASP A 523 34.41 29.54 -7.79
CA ASP A 523 34.83 28.18 -7.40
C ASP A 523 34.63 27.92 -5.90
N GLU A 524 34.75 28.92 -5.06
CA GLU A 524 34.49 28.83 -3.63
C GLU A 524 33.00 28.67 -3.34
N GLU A 525 32.15 29.50 -3.98
CA GLU A 525 30.68 29.39 -3.90
C GLU A 525 30.20 28.02 -4.36
N LEU A 526 30.67 27.55 -5.52
CA LEU A 526 30.29 26.25 -6.07
C LEU A 526 30.67 25.10 -5.11
N ARG A 527 31.87 25.13 -4.53
CA ARG A 527 32.29 24.13 -3.53
C ARG A 527 31.43 24.20 -2.28
N GLY A 528 31.17 25.38 -1.75
CA GLY A 528 30.32 25.56 -0.59
C GLY A 528 28.90 25.02 -0.79
N ARG A 529 28.28 25.25 -1.97
CA ARG A 529 26.96 24.72 -2.30
C ARG A 529 26.99 23.19 -2.46
N ALA A 530 28.03 22.66 -3.08
CA ALA A 530 28.20 21.22 -3.20
C ALA A 530 28.36 20.53 -1.84
N GLU A 531 29.13 21.12 -0.92
CA GLU A 531 29.28 20.64 0.45
C GLU A 531 27.94 20.70 1.23
N ALA A 532 27.20 21.79 1.08
CA ALA A 532 25.88 21.93 1.68
C ALA A 532 24.90 20.84 1.21
N CYS A 533 24.86 20.53 -0.10
CA CYS A 533 24.06 19.41 -0.62
C CYS A 533 24.48 18.06 -0.06
N ARG A 534 25.78 17.80 0.08
CA ARG A 534 26.30 16.52 0.64
C ARG A 534 26.01 16.36 2.13
N ALA A 535 25.84 17.47 2.85
CA ALA A 535 25.54 17.43 4.28
C ALA A 535 24.10 16.91 4.57
N PHE A 536 23.23 16.90 3.58
CA PHE A 536 21.89 16.30 3.75
C PHE A 536 21.99 14.77 3.85
N PRO A 537 21.29 14.15 4.80
CA PRO A 537 21.21 12.69 4.91
C PRO A 537 20.36 12.05 3.80
N VAL A 538 19.72 12.86 2.98
CA VAL A 538 18.77 12.43 1.94
C VAL A 538 19.10 13.04 0.58
N ARG A 539 18.55 12.43 -0.47
CA ARG A 539 18.69 12.90 -1.85
C ARG A 539 17.41 12.69 -2.65
N LEU A 540 17.22 13.50 -3.70
CA LEU A 540 16.21 13.24 -4.71
C LEU A 540 16.67 12.07 -5.61
N GLY A 541 15.73 11.24 -6.03
CA GLY A 541 16.02 10.16 -6.98
C GLY A 541 16.50 10.66 -8.34
N SER A 542 16.07 11.86 -8.75
CA SER A 542 16.51 12.54 -9.98
C SER A 542 17.95 13.03 -9.91
N ASP A 543 18.46 13.36 -8.72
CA ASP A 543 19.80 13.92 -8.46
C ASP A 543 20.16 15.10 -9.40
N PRO A 544 19.31 16.15 -9.47
CA PRO A 544 19.28 17.06 -10.62
C PRO A 544 20.50 17.94 -10.72
N ALA A 545 20.97 18.50 -9.61
CA ALA A 545 22.11 19.43 -9.61
C ALA A 545 23.43 18.71 -9.92
N TRP A 546 23.60 17.47 -9.45
CA TRP A 546 24.80 16.67 -9.73
C TRP A 546 24.86 16.25 -11.18
N ARG A 547 23.73 15.80 -11.78
CA ARG A 547 23.68 15.48 -13.21
C ARG A 547 24.01 16.71 -14.08
N ALA A 548 23.50 17.87 -13.69
CA ALA A 548 23.84 19.10 -14.36
C ALA A 548 25.34 19.42 -14.22
N ALA A 549 25.91 19.39 -13.02
CA ALA A 549 27.34 19.67 -12.80
C ALA A 549 28.26 18.71 -13.59
N GLU A 550 27.96 17.41 -13.64
CA GLU A 550 28.68 16.42 -14.42
C GLU A 550 28.72 16.76 -15.91
N ALA A 551 27.60 17.24 -16.48
CA ALA A 551 27.50 17.58 -17.89
C ALA A 551 28.50 18.67 -18.33
N TRP A 552 28.88 19.56 -17.41
CA TRP A 552 29.90 20.60 -17.66
C TRP A 552 31.29 20.21 -17.17
N GLY A 553 31.52 18.93 -16.83
CA GLY A 553 32.85 18.44 -16.42
C GLY A 553 33.28 18.95 -15.05
N LEU A 554 32.32 19.39 -14.22
CA LEU A 554 32.57 19.84 -12.86
C LEU A 554 32.67 18.66 -11.85
N ALA A 555 33.00 17.48 -12.33
CA ALA A 555 33.16 16.23 -11.57
C ALA A 555 34.25 16.32 -10.48
N ALA A 556 35.16 17.31 -10.53
CA ALA A 556 36.10 17.62 -9.44
C ALA A 556 35.38 18.06 -8.12
N LEU A 557 34.07 18.30 -8.18
CA LEU A 557 33.21 18.43 -6.99
C LEU A 557 32.93 17.07 -6.35
N GLU A 558 33.23 15.98 -7.04
CA GLU A 558 33.19 14.61 -6.56
C GLU A 558 34.28 14.33 -5.52
N GLY A 559 34.04 14.69 -4.29
CA GLY A 559 34.49 13.82 -3.24
C GLY A 559 33.62 12.59 -3.30
N LYS A 560 34.03 11.55 -4.03
CA LYS A 560 33.37 10.26 -4.17
C LYS A 560 31.87 10.30 -3.85
N SER A 561 31.02 10.59 -4.82
CA SER A 561 29.62 10.20 -4.73
C SER A 561 29.67 8.68 -4.51
N GLY A 562 29.44 8.24 -3.28
CA GLY A 562 29.42 6.83 -2.91
C GLY A 562 28.26 6.06 -3.55
N TYR A 563 27.74 6.55 -4.65
CA TYR A 563 26.64 6.00 -5.41
C TYR A 563 27.11 5.14 -6.58
N ARG A 564 28.04 4.25 -6.32
CA ARG A 564 27.96 3.00 -7.07
C ARG A 564 26.64 2.37 -6.68
N LEU A 565 25.78 2.15 -7.66
CA LEU A 565 24.84 1.04 -7.66
C LEU A 565 25.66 -0.24 -7.37
N THR A 566 25.99 -0.45 -6.11
CA THR A 566 26.27 -1.77 -5.63
C THR A 566 24.92 -2.46 -5.61
N MET A 567 24.51 -2.97 -6.78
CA MET A 567 23.93 -4.29 -6.75
C MET A 567 25.00 -5.12 -6.02
N THR A 568 24.91 -5.20 -4.72
CA THR A 568 25.38 -6.39 -4.04
C THR A 568 24.53 -7.47 -4.67
N HIS A 569 25.09 -8.12 -5.67
CA HIS A 569 24.73 -9.49 -5.97
C HIS A 569 24.89 -10.16 -4.62
N GLY A 570 23.78 -10.36 -3.93
CA GLY A 570 23.66 -11.43 -2.99
C GLY A 570 24.13 -12.61 -3.82
N GLU A 571 25.19 -13.19 -3.40
CA GLU A 571 25.84 -14.30 -4.07
C GLU A 571 24.78 -15.26 -4.57
N LEU A 572 24.86 -15.54 -5.86
CA LEU A 572 24.11 -16.56 -6.56
C LEU A 572 24.21 -17.92 -5.86
#